data_1cc865f8bd66505e91501e3c42e8dcac
#
_entry.id   1cc865f8bd66505e91501e3c42e8dcac
#
_cell.length_a   1.000
_cell.length_b   1.000
_cell.length_c   1.000
_cell.angle_alpha   90.00
_cell.angle_beta   90.00
_cell.angle_gamma   90.00
#
_symmetry.space_group_name_H-M   'P 1'
#
loop_
_entity.id
_entity.type
_entity.pdbx_description
1 polymer ?
#
loop_
_entity_poly.entity_id
_entity_poly.type
_entity_poly.pdbx_seq_one_letter_code
_entity_poly.pdbx_strand_id
1 'polypeptide(L)'
;NGYLWEKINEISLMNNCLIDFTHSRQAAVIDQISYHGDLLISGQWGDVLFDNPGINPSANLENQVKFIITKIVKPGGYELASKLWSHWDMEGRFENELSEKFKNYLLDIQISNPISKVRAFKSIHWANRWANEGLKIFTSRNEMFIPYYSDEICEFICTVPEKYLADRKIQIEYIKRKSP
;
A
#
# COMPACT_ATOMS: atom_id res chain seq x y z
N ASN A 1 -17.10 15.11 16.31
CA ASN A 1 -15.73 15.19 16.84
C ASN A 1 -15.49 14.31 18.10
N GLY A 2 -16.53 13.95 18.86
CA GLY A 2 -16.41 13.04 20.02
C GLY A 2 -16.13 11.60 19.58
N TYR A 3 -16.76 11.13 18.52
CA TYR A 3 -16.63 9.77 18.01
C TYR A 3 -15.18 9.32 17.82
N LEU A 4 -14.31 10.17 17.28
CA LEU A 4 -12.89 9.85 17.07
C LEU A 4 -12.21 9.44 18.38
N TRP A 5 -12.38 10.23 19.43
CA TRP A 5 -11.73 9.99 20.72
C TRP A 5 -12.30 8.77 21.45
N GLU A 6 -13.59 8.52 21.30
CA GLU A 6 -14.26 7.34 21.88
C GLU A 6 -13.78 6.04 21.18
N LYS A 7 -13.53 6.11 19.87
CA LYS A 7 -13.18 4.94 19.06
C LYS A 7 -11.67 4.73 18.84
N ILE A 8 -10.81 5.65 19.25
CA ILE A 8 -9.38 5.59 18.96
C ILE A 8 -8.72 4.30 19.47
N ASN A 9 -9.07 3.87 20.68
CA ASN A 9 -8.51 2.65 21.26
C ASN A 9 -9.01 1.40 20.53
N GLU A 10 -10.30 1.35 20.22
CA GLU A 10 -10.91 0.23 19.46
C GLU A 10 -10.26 0.11 18.08
N ILE A 11 -10.14 1.22 17.35
CA ILE A 11 -9.52 1.25 16.01
C ILE A 11 -8.04 0.87 16.07
N SER A 12 -7.33 1.37 17.07
CA SER A 12 -5.91 1.04 17.26
C SER A 12 -5.70 -0.44 17.57
N LEU A 13 -6.58 -1.05 18.35
CA LEU A 13 -6.55 -2.49 18.63
C LEU A 13 -6.87 -3.31 17.37
N MET A 14 -7.87 -2.91 16.58
CA MET A 14 -8.24 -3.59 15.34
C MET A 14 -7.08 -3.66 14.34
N ASN A 15 -6.31 -2.60 14.22
CA ASN A 15 -5.20 -2.50 13.26
C ASN A 15 -3.81 -2.67 13.88
N ASN A 16 -3.73 -3.21 15.10
CA ASN A 16 -2.48 -3.43 15.84
C ASN A 16 -1.61 -2.17 15.99
N CYS A 17 -2.21 -1.00 16.07
CA CYS A 17 -1.52 0.30 16.09
C CYS A 17 -0.61 0.56 14.87
N LEU A 18 -0.80 -0.16 13.77
CA LEU A 18 0.02 -0.03 12.55
C LEU A 18 -0.52 1.01 11.58
N ILE A 19 -1.74 1.48 11.78
CA ILE A 19 -2.40 2.50 10.95
C ILE A 19 -2.78 3.68 11.82
N ASP A 20 -2.76 4.86 11.23
CA ASP A 20 -3.18 6.07 11.92
C ASP A 20 -4.70 6.10 12.21
N PHE A 21 -5.09 6.92 13.17
CA PHE A 21 -6.47 7.04 13.63
C PHE A 21 -7.44 7.68 12.61
N THR A 22 -6.97 8.13 11.46
CA THR A 22 -7.85 8.73 10.43
C THR A 22 -8.82 7.72 9.83
N HIS A 23 -8.56 6.43 9.99
CA HIS A 23 -9.47 5.35 9.65
C HIS A 23 -10.74 5.31 10.52
N SER A 24 -10.83 6.11 11.57
CA SER A 24 -12.05 6.29 12.36
C SER A 24 -13.27 6.70 11.54
N ARG A 25 -13.09 7.43 10.43
CA ARG A 25 -14.22 7.76 9.50
C ARG A 25 -14.80 6.52 8.83
N GLN A 26 -14.01 5.50 8.57
CA GLN A 26 -14.48 4.23 8.02
C GLN A 26 -15.25 3.47 9.11
N ALA A 27 -14.73 3.43 10.33
CA ALA A 27 -15.41 2.85 11.48
C ALA A 27 -16.77 3.51 11.75
N ALA A 28 -16.90 4.82 11.50
CA ALA A 28 -18.16 5.55 11.71
C ALA A 28 -19.30 5.11 10.79
N VAL A 29 -19.00 4.49 9.65
CA VAL A 29 -20.00 4.10 8.64
C VAL A 29 -20.12 2.59 8.48
N ILE A 30 -19.26 1.79 9.13
CA ILE A 30 -19.19 0.35 8.87
C ILE A 30 -20.52 -0.37 9.22
N ASP A 31 -21.17 -0.01 10.29
CA ASP A 31 -22.44 -0.63 10.68
C ASP A 31 -23.56 -0.33 9.67
N GLN A 32 -23.53 0.85 9.03
CA GLN A 32 -24.46 1.19 7.96
C GLN A 32 -24.14 0.41 6.67
N ILE A 33 -22.87 0.25 6.34
CA ILE A 33 -22.46 -0.54 5.18
C ILE A 33 -22.86 -2.00 5.36
N SER A 34 -22.62 -2.58 6.53
CA SER A 34 -22.94 -3.97 6.86
C SER A 34 -24.45 -4.29 6.76
N TYR A 35 -25.30 -3.30 6.95
CA TYR A 35 -26.74 -3.47 6.75
C TYR A 35 -27.12 -3.80 5.30
N HIS A 36 -26.30 -3.42 4.33
CA HIS A 36 -26.58 -3.61 2.91
C HIS A 36 -26.05 -4.94 2.34
N GLY A 37 -25.28 -5.69 3.08
CA GLY A 37 -24.78 -7.01 2.66
C GLY A 37 -23.58 -7.49 3.47
N ASP A 38 -23.32 -8.78 3.38
CA ASP A 38 -22.27 -9.47 4.15
C ASP A 38 -20.91 -9.38 3.47
N LEU A 39 -20.88 -9.17 2.14
CA LEU A 39 -19.70 -9.11 1.32
C LEU A 39 -19.41 -7.70 0.81
N LEU A 40 -18.22 -7.21 1.06
CA LEU A 40 -17.68 -5.97 0.49
C LEU A 40 -16.66 -6.29 -0.61
N ILE A 41 -16.87 -5.71 -1.78
CA ILE A 41 -15.89 -5.79 -2.88
C ILE A 41 -15.10 -4.48 -2.91
N SER A 42 -13.79 -4.57 -2.74
CA SER A 42 -12.90 -3.41 -2.71
C SER A 42 -12.06 -3.30 -3.98
N GLY A 43 -11.96 -2.08 -4.52
CA GLY A 43 -11.00 -1.73 -5.57
C GLY A 43 -9.57 -1.50 -5.08
N GLN A 44 -9.28 -1.83 -3.82
CA GLN A 44 -7.96 -1.66 -3.20
C GLN A 44 -6.86 -2.27 -4.07
N TRP A 45 -5.74 -1.58 -4.16
CA TRP A 45 -4.54 -2.00 -4.90
C TRP A 45 -4.62 -1.90 -6.43
N GLY A 46 -5.78 -1.67 -7.00
CA GLY A 46 -5.92 -1.51 -8.45
C GLY A 46 -5.09 -0.37 -9.02
N ASP A 47 -4.97 0.75 -8.30
CA ASP A 47 -4.13 1.88 -8.67
C ASP A 47 -2.63 1.56 -8.65
N VAL A 48 -2.18 0.67 -7.77
CA VAL A 48 -0.78 0.24 -7.70
C VAL A 48 -0.43 -0.70 -8.84
N LEU A 49 -1.31 -1.64 -9.14
CA LEU A 49 -1.07 -2.64 -10.19
C LEU A 49 -1.16 -2.05 -11.60
N PHE A 50 -2.13 -1.16 -11.83
CA PHE A 50 -2.49 -0.68 -13.16
C PHE A 50 -2.03 0.76 -13.45
N ASP A 51 -1.03 1.26 -12.73
CA ASP A 51 -0.49 2.59 -12.98
C ASP A 51 1.03 2.60 -12.91
N ASN A 52 1.62 3.64 -13.48
CA ASN A 52 3.05 3.89 -13.36
C ASN A 52 3.32 4.52 -11.99
N PRO A 53 4.22 3.96 -11.18
CA PRO A 53 4.59 4.55 -9.89
C PRO A 53 5.28 5.91 -10.01
N GLY A 54 5.70 6.32 -11.23
CA GLY A 54 6.35 7.60 -11.49
C GLY A 54 7.86 7.60 -11.29
N ILE A 55 8.48 6.43 -11.24
CA ILE A 55 9.95 6.31 -11.19
C ILE A 55 10.55 6.38 -12.61
N ASN A 56 11.76 6.93 -12.72
CA ASN A 56 12.50 6.93 -13.96
C ASN A 56 12.81 5.48 -14.41
N PRO A 57 12.52 5.12 -15.67
CA PRO A 57 12.82 3.79 -16.21
C PRO A 57 14.31 3.37 -16.15
N SER A 58 15.21 4.36 -16.08
CA SER A 58 16.66 4.14 -15.96
C SER A 58 17.20 4.31 -14.55
N ALA A 59 16.31 4.31 -13.53
CA ALA A 59 16.72 4.49 -12.13
C ALA A 59 17.62 3.34 -11.67
N ASN A 60 18.80 3.68 -11.18
CA ASN A 60 19.67 2.74 -10.49
C ASN A 60 19.11 2.33 -9.13
N LEU A 61 19.71 1.37 -8.45
CA LEU A 61 19.24 0.84 -7.18
C LEU A 61 19.08 1.92 -6.10
N GLU A 62 20.04 2.83 -5.98
CA GLU A 62 19.98 3.92 -4.99
C GLU A 62 18.81 4.86 -5.24
N ASN A 63 18.57 5.21 -6.50
CA ASN A 63 17.43 6.03 -6.89
C ASN A 63 16.09 5.32 -6.66
N GLN A 64 16.05 3.99 -6.83
CA GLN A 64 14.87 3.18 -6.49
C GLN A 64 14.59 3.21 -4.99
N VAL A 65 15.60 3.02 -4.14
CA VAL A 65 15.49 3.10 -2.67
C VAL A 65 14.98 4.48 -2.26
N LYS A 66 15.62 5.55 -2.73
CA LYS A 66 15.22 6.93 -2.44
C LYS A 66 13.78 7.21 -2.87
N PHE A 67 13.39 6.75 -4.05
CA PHE A 67 12.03 6.89 -4.55
C PHE A 67 11.01 6.20 -3.64
N ILE A 68 11.28 4.96 -3.23
CA ILE A 68 10.40 4.20 -2.35
C ILE A 68 10.25 4.89 -0.99
N ILE A 69 11.36 5.32 -0.38
CA ILE A 69 11.32 6.07 0.89
C ILE A 69 10.42 7.30 0.75
N THR A 70 10.64 8.10 -0.29
CA THR A 70 9.86 9.33 -0.51
C THR A 70 8.37 9.07 -0.74
N LYS A 71 8.02 7.96 -1.40
CA LYS A 71 6.62 7.65 -1.75
C LYS A 71 5.86 6.95 -0.62
N ILE A 72 6.52 6.09 0.14
CA ILE A 72 5.87 5.23 1.13
C ILE A 72 5.98 5.83 2.53
N VAL A 73 7.13 6.36 2.89
CA VAL A 73 7.40 6.82 4.26
C VAL A 73 6.85 8.23 4.44
N LYS A 74 5.94 8.39 5.40
CA LYS A 74 5.42 9.71 5.75
C LYS A 74 6.44 10.50 6.56
N PRO A 75 6.64 11.81 6.27
CA PRO A 75 7.66 12.62 6.95
C PRO A 75 7.57 12.58 8.48
N GLY A 76 6.36 12.73 9.05
CA GLY A 76 6.17 12.67 10.50
C GLY A 76 6.48 11.31 11.11
N GLY A 77 6.14 10.21 10.41
CA GLY A 77 6.50 8.85 10.85
C GLY A 77 8.01 8.61 10.79
N TYR A 78 8.67 9.14 9.76
CA TYR A 78 10.12 9.07 9.61
C TYR A 78 10.85 9.82 10.74
N GLU A 79 10.40 11.03 11.04
CA GLU A 79 10.95 11.84 12.12
C GLU A 79 10.76 11.17 13.49
N LEU A 80 9.55 10.65 13.75
CA LEU A 80 9.26 9.92 14.98
C LEU A 80 10.15 8.69 15.14
N ALA A 81 10.26 7.88 14.09
CA ALA A 81 11.10 6.69 14.11
C ALA A 81 12.58 7.02 14.36
N SER A 82 13.10 8.08 13.73
CA SER A 82 14.47 8.54 13.96
C SER A 82 14.71 8.99 15.39
N LYS A 83 13.73 9.68 16.00
CA LYS A 83 13.81 10.09 17.41
C LYS A 83 13.73 8.90 18.36
N LEU A 84 12.83 7.95 18.09
CA LEU A 84 12.72 6.73 18.91
C LEU A 84 13.98 5.86 18.79
N TRP A 85 14.57 5.76 17.62
CA TRP A 85 15.83 5.06 17.40
C TRP A 85 16.94 5.57 18.31
N SER A 86 17.09 6.90 18.34
CA SER A 86 18.05 7.55 19.24
C SER A 86 17.70 7.43 20.73
N HIS A 87 16.40 7.49 21.07
CA HIS A 87 15.92 7.37 22.44
C HIS A 87 16.14 5.97 23.02
N TRP A 88 16.09 4.94 22.19
CA TRP A 88 16.32 3.54 22.57
C TRP A 88 17.79 3.12 22.44
N ASP A 89 18.68 4.07 22.23
CA ASP A 89 20.12 3.83 22.05
C ASP A 89 20.42 2.76 20.98
N MET A 90 19.62 2.75 19.91
CA MET A 90 19.83 1.84 18.79
C MET A 90 21.09 2.23 18.04
N GLU A 91 21.86 1.23 17.61
CA GLU A 91 23.11 1.44 16.91
C GLU A 91 22.90 2.09 15.53
N GLY A 92 23.79 3.01 15.15
CA GLY A 92 23.75 3.71 13.88
C GLY A 92 22.61 4.74 13.75
N ARG A 93 22.27 5.07 12.52
CA ARG A 93 21.18 6.00 12.18
C ARG A 93 20.02 5.27 11.55
N PHE A 94 18.79 5.57 11.97
CA PHE A 94 17.57 4.98 11.40
C PHE A 94 17.49 5.08 9.87
N GLU A 95 17.92 6.22 9.32
CA GLU A 95 17.93 6.47 7.88
C GLU A 95 18.76 5.46 7.10
N ASN A 96 19.93 5.14 7.64
CA ASN A 96 20.86 4.20 7.02
C ASN A 96 20.30 2.78 7.08
N GLU A 97 19.78 2.40 8.23
CA GLU A 97 19.17 1.09 8.45
C GLU A 97 17.96 0.87 7.54
N LEU A 98 17.08 1.86 7.44
CA LEU A 98 15.92 1.81 6.55
C LEU A 98 16.34 1.69 5.08
N SER A 99 17.35 2.46 4.67
CA SER A 99 17.85 2.47 3.30
C SER A 99 18.50 1.12 2.92
N GLU A 100 19.33 0.57 3.79
CA GLU A 100 19.95 -0.76 3.56
C GLU A 100 18.89 -1.87 3.54
N LYS A 101 17.91 -1.81 4.42
CA LYS A 101 16.80 -2.78 4.43
C LYS A 101 15.99 -2.74 3.13
N PHE A 102 15.67 -1.55 2.62
CA PHE A 102 14.95 -1.42 1.35
C PHE A 102 15.79 -1.83 0.16
N LYS A 103 17.09 -1.55 0.20
CA LYS A 103 18.05 -2.00 -0.81
C LYS A 103 18.09 -3.54 -0.88
N ASN A 104 18.18 -4.20 0.26
CA ASN A 104 18.20 -5.67 0.32
C ASN A 104 16.89 -6.26 -0.23
N TYR A 105 15.73 -5.72 0.16
CA TYR A 105 14.45 -6.14 -0.40
C TYR A 105 14.35 -5.94 -1.92
N LEU A 106 14.93 -4.87 -2.46
CA LEU A 106 14.96 -4.65 -3.91
C LEU A 106 15.91 -5.61 -4.63
N LEU A 107 17.00 -6.00 -3.99
CA LEU A 107 17.96 -6.99 -4.56
C LEU A 107 17.32 -8.38 -4.64
N ASP A 108 16.47 -8.75 -3.68
CA ASP A 108 15.75 -10.03 -3.68
C ASP A 108 14.71 -10.12 -4.81
N ILE A 109 14.25 -8.98 -5.32
CA ILE A 109 13.26 -8.95 -6.41
C ILE A 109 13.96 -9.12 -7.76
N GLN A 110 13.82 -10.27 -8.40
CA GLN A 110 14.45 -10.65 -9.67
C GLN A 110 13.77 -10.02 -10.90
N ILE A 111 13.53 -8.71 -10.86
CA ILE A 111 12.95 -7.93 -11.95
C ILE A 111 13.96 -6.86 -12.37
N SER A 112 14.31 -6.81 -13.66
CA SER A 112 15.27 -5.84 -14.19
C SER A 112 14.68 -4.44 -14.41
N ASN A 113 13.41 -4.35 -14.82
CA ASN A 113 12.74 -3.07 -15.07
C ASN A 113 12.45 -2.33 -13.75
N PRO A 114 12.98 -1.10 -13.53
CA PRO A 114 12.78 -0.37 -12.27
C PRO A 114 11.33 -0.07 -11.93
N ILE A 115 10.47 0.19 -12.93
CA ILE A 115 9.05 0.47 -12.72
C ILE A 115 8.34 -0.76 -12.16
N SER A 116 8.52 -1.91 -12.83
CA SER A 116 7.94 -3.19 -12.41
C SER A 116 8.52 -3.65 -11.06
N LYS A 117 9.83 -3.42 -10.83
CA LYS A 117 10.50 -3.76 -9.57
C LYS A 117 9.90 -2.96 -8.39
N VAL A 118 9.69 -1.66 -8.54
CA VAL A 118 9.06 -0.82 -7.51
C VAL A 118 7.60 -1.23 -7.28
N ARG A 119 6.85 -1.59 -8.34
CA ARG A 119 5.49 -2.12 -8.20
C ARG A 119 5.48 -3.41 -7.40
N ALA A 120 6.37 -4.36 -7.72
CA ALA A 120 6.52 -5.61 -6.98
C ALA A 120 6.93 -5.35 -5.51
N PHE A 121 7.88 -4.45 -5.25
CA PHE A 121 8.25 -4.05 -3.91
C PHE A 121 7.04 -3.55 -3.10
N LYS A 122 6.23 -2.67 -3.67
CA LYS A 122 5.02 -2.16 -3.01
C LYS A 122 4.05 -3.29 -2.70
N SER A 123 3.82 -4.21 -3.64
CA SER A 123 2.89 -5.32 -3.46
C SER A 123 3.39 -6.33 -2.42
N ILE A 124 4.67 -6.68 -2.40
CA ILE A 124 5.22 -7.65 -1.47
C ILE A 124 5.38 -7.09 -0.05
N HIS A 125 5.89 -5.87 0.07
CA HIS A 125 6.30 -5.33 1.37
C HIS A 125 5.36 -4.29 1.96
N TRP A 126 4.63 -3.53 1.15
CA TRP A 126 3.75 -2.49 1.64
C TRP A 126 2.28 -2.93 1.72
N ALA A 127 1.78 -3.67 0.74
CA ALA A 127 0.39 -4.13 0.75
C ALA A 127 0.07 -4.88 2.05
N ASN A 128 0.90 -5.86 2.41
CA ASN A 128 0.68 -6.69 3.59
C ASN A 128 0.78 -5.94 4.93
N ARG A 129 1.55 -4.84 4.97
CA ARG A 129 1.79 -4.12 6.23
C ARG A 129 0.91 -2.90 6.41
N TRP A 130 0.42 -2.33 5.33
CA TRP A 130 -0.37 -1.11 5.40
C TRP A 130 -1.78 -1.29 4.83
N ALA A 131 -1.91 -1.80 3.61
CA ALA A 131 -3.21 -1.91 2.96
C ALA A 131 -4.12 -2.90 3.69
N ASN A 132 -3.61 -4.07 4.06
CA ASN A 132 -4.38 -5.08 4.78
C ASN A 132 -4.78 -4.60 6.18
N GLU A 133 -3.89 -3.92 6.90
CA GLU A 133 -4.23 -3.35 8.21
C GLU A 133 -5.33 -2.28 8.09
N GLY A 134 -5.32 -1.47 7.03
CA GLY A 134 -6.37 -0.49 6.76
C GLY A 134 -7.74 -1.10 6.45
N LEU A 135 -7.78 -2.36 6.01
CA LEU A 135 -9.03 -3.07 5.73
C LEU A 135 -9.64 -3.76 6.95
N LYS A 136 -8.90 -3.91 8.04
CA LYS A 136 -9.39 -4.61 9.26
C LYS A 136 -10.65 -4.00 9.85
N ILE A 137 -10.87 -2.71 9.69
CA ILE A 137 -12.13 -2.08 10.10
C ILE A 137 -13.32 -2.67 9.35
N PHE A 138 -13.18 -2.86 8.04
CA PHE A 138 -14.24 -3.45 7.23
C PHE A 138 -14.44 -4.95 7.53
N THR A 139 -13.33 -5.70 7.69
CA THR A 139 -13.39 -7.13 8.02
C THR A 139 -13.93 -7.41 9.42
N SER A 140 -14.06 -6.39 10.26
CA SER A 140 -14.71 -6.55 11.59
C SER A 140 -16.22 -6.79 11.51
N ARG A 141 -16.86 -6.53 10.36
CA ARG A 141 -18.30 -6.66 10.16
C ARG A 141 -18.70 -7.41 8.90
N ASN A 142 -17.84 -7.44 7.88
CA ASN A 142 -18.15 -7.97 6.56
C ASN A 142 -17.04 -8.90 6.08
N GLU A 143 -17.36 -9.82 5.20
CA GLU A 143 -16.35 -10.47 4.37
C GLU A 143 -15.82 -9.47 3.34
N MET A 144 -14.51 -9.54 3.06
CA MET A 144 -13.86 -8.66 2.09
C MET A 144 -13.37 -9.47 0.90
N PHE A 145 -13.76 -9.05 -0.30
CA PHE A 145 -13.16 -9.54 -1.52
C PHE A 145 -12.40 -8.42 -2.24
N ILE A 146 -11.14 -8.67 -2.56
CA ILE A 146 -10.25 -7.74 -3.25
C ILE A 146 -9.81 -8.40 -4.55
N PRO A 147 -10.51 -8.14 -5.68
CA PRO A 147 -10.20 -8.77 -6.96
C PRO A 147 -8.74 -8.63 -7.37
N TYR A 148 -8.14 -7.47 -7.06
CA TYR A 148 -6.74 -7.16 -7.40
C TYR A 148 -5.69 -7.93 -6.59
N TYR A 149 -6.10 -8.75 -5.63
CA TYR A 149 -5.22 -9.68 -4.92
C TYR A 149 -5.34 -11.11 -5.45
N SER A 150 -6.18 -11.36 -6.46
CA SER A 150 -6.25 -12.70 -7.05
C SER A 150 -4.98 -13.01 -7.84
N ASP A 151 -4.58 -14.27 -7.81
CA ASP A 151 -3.38 -14.75 -8.51
C ASP A 151 -3.49 -14.50 -10.02
N GLU A 152 -4.67 -14.70 -10.60
CA GLU A 152 -4.92 -14.51 -12.03
C GLU A 152 -4.70 -13.06 -12.46
N ILE A 153 -5.11 -12.07 -11.66
CA ILE A 153 -4.87 -10.66 -11.96
C ILE A 153 -3.39 -10.31 -11.77
N CYS A 154 -2.76 -10.82 -10.73
CA CYS A 154 -1.34 -10.60 -10.49
C CYS A 154 -0.48 -11.21 -11.62
N GLU A 155 -0.77 -12.42 -12.04
CA GLU A 155 -0.11 -13.07 -13.18
C GLU A 155 -0.34 -12.29 -14.48
N PHE A 156 -1.58 -11.91 -14.76
CA PHE A 156 -1.91 -11.10 -15.93
C PHE A 156 -1.09 -9.81 -15.98
N ILE A 157 -1.03 -9.06 -14.89
CA ILE A 157 -0.27 -7.80 -14.81
C ILE A 157 1.22 -8.01 -15.11
N CYS A 158 1.79 -9.14 -14.68
CA CYS A 158 3.19 -9.48 -15.00
C CYS A 158 3.45 -9.66 -16.50
N THR A 159 2.42 -9.94 -17.29
CA THR A 159 2.52 -10.09 -18.76
C THR A 159 2.26 -8.78 -19.52
N VAL A 160 1.70 -7.76 -18.88
CA VAL A 160 1.31 -6.50 -19.54
C VAL A 160 2.50 -5.56 -19.69
N PRO A 161 2.86 -5.15 -20.91
CA PRO A 161 3.91 -4.15 -21.11
C PRO A 161 3.57 -2.82 -20.42
N GLU A 162 4.56 -2.22 -19.75
CA GLU A 162 4.41 -0.99 -18.96
C GLU A 162 3.70 0.17 -19.70
N LYS A 163 3.91 0.29 -21.01
CA LYS A 163 3.25 1.33 -21.85
C LYS A 163 1.72 1.26 -21.83
N TYR A 164 1.14 0.11 -21.50
CA TYR A 164 -0.32 -0.07 -21.41
C TYR A 164 -0.84 0.11 -19.96
N LEU A 165 0.03 0.02 -18.98
CA LEU A 165 -0.30 0.29 -17.59
C LEU A 165 -0.26 1.79 -17.29
N ALA A 166 0.68 2.51 -17.92
CA ALA A 166 0.82 3.95 -17.75
C ALA A 166 -0.51 4.68 -18.06
N ASP A 167 -0.87 5.63 -17.20
CA ASP A 167 -2.10 6.44 -17.33
C ASP A 167 -3.38 5.59 -17.34
N ARG A 168 -3.33 4.39 -16.78
CA ARG A 168 -4.47 3.45 -16.72
C ARG A 168 -5.06 3.08 -18.07
N LYS A 169 -4.24 3.08 -19.11
CA LYS A 169 -4.70 2.89 -20.50
C LYS A 169 -5.49 1.62 -20.71
N ILE A 170 -5.03 0.50 -20.16
CA ILE A 170 -5.73 -0.79 -20.31
C ILE A 170 -7.13 -0.76 -19.67
N GLN A 171 -7.27 -0.13 -18.51
CA GLN A 171 -8.55 0.01 -17.83
C GLN A 171 -9.51 0.91 -18.61
N ILE A 172 -9.02 2.04 -19.10
CA ILE A 172 -9.80 2.99 -19.91
C ILE A 172 -10.28 2.31 -21.19
N GLU A 173 -9.41 1.61 -21.90
CA GLU A 173 -9.78 0.90 -23.11
C GLU A 173 -10.77 -0.24 -22.87
N TYR A 174 -10.62 -0.95 -21.75
CA TYR A 174 -11.58 -1.98 -21.36
C TYR A 174 -12.98 -1.38 -21.13
N ILE A 175 -13.06 -0.28 -20.38
CA ILE A 175 -14.32 0.40 -20.10
C ILE A 175 -14.98 0.89 -21.40
N LYS A 176 -14.23 1.55 -22.28
CA LYS A 176 -14.74 2.02 -23.58
C LYS A 176 -15.32 0.90 -24.45
N ARG A 177 -14.75 -0.30 -24.38
CA ARG A 177 -15.23 -1.46 -25.15
C ARG A 177 -16.46 -2.12 -24.53
N LYS A 178 -16.60 -2.06 -23.21
CA LYS A 178 -17.69 -2.73 -22.48
C LYS A 178 -18.87 -1.82 -22.15
N SER A 179 -18.65 -0.52 -22.10
CA SER A 179 -19.66 0.52 -21.82
C SER A 179 -19.46 1.68 -22.78
N PRO A 180 -19.78 1.51 -24.07
CA PRO A 180 -19.65 2.55 -25.09
C PRO A 180 -20.57 3.74 -24.83
#